data_b844f70c7645328c38557d4280c8399c
#
_entry.id   b844f70c7645328c38557d4280c8399c
#
_cell.length_a   1.000
_cell.length_b   1.000
_cell.length_c   1.000
_cell.angle_alpha   90.00
_cell.angle_beta   90.00
_cell.angle_gamma   90.00
#
_symmetry.space_group_name_H-M   'P 1'
#
loop_
_entity.id
_entity.type
_entity.pdbx_description
1 polymer ?
#
loop_
_entity_poly.entity_id
_entity_poly.type
_entity_poly.pdbx_seq_one_letter_code
_entity_poly.pdbx_strand_id
1 'polypeptide(L)'
;MFTKSTSIHPILFAIFPILLIVTSNLDEVIFKDAGFSLLIVLGITAISWVFLNLFFKNKLKSGLLVSLGLILFFSYSHFVRTVSQIGIDVSTLPFSHTTYAVPFYGIMLIVGVFTIIKIKKRLKDVTVFANIIGIVIIVMLLPNVVSYSLENSNLDTINNEMDYRILHEPELNKKPNIYYIILDEYTSDEILSEIYNYDNQDLISKLSQRGFHIPTNSHTNYVTSPLAISANLNMSYFNDEKINPTLDNRNEFYNNSQLMQILKSLDYTIISMSLDYGYPEISDHHLCPPSMFVNQFHNTLIDGSLWHPFSKYFITAGDPQRDRVNCKFSELSNLEESFNSPFFVFAHIMSPHPPYLFGPNGESLNPEFLAIGAASWDNKSGYVNQVQYINKKIIETVLADVWHT
;
A
#
# COMPACT_ATOMS: atom_id res chain seq x y z
N MET A 1 35.80 -18.68 -16.27
CA MET A 1 35.69 -20.13 -15.99
C MET A 1 34.23 -20.52 -15.70
N PHE A 2 33.34 -20.42 -16.69
CA PHE A 2 31.92 -20.80 -16.63
C PHE A 2 31.67 -21.93 -17.64
N THR A 3 32.20 -23.12 -17.35
CA THR A 3 32.22 -24.24 -18.31
C THR A 3 31.04 -25.22 -18.21
N LYS A 4 30.05 -24.94 -17.35
CA LYS A 4 28.71 -25.54 -17.42
C LYS A 4 27.70 -24.41 -17.49
N SER A 5 26.96 -24.32 -18.58
CA SER A 5 25.87 -23.34 -18.71
C SER A 5 24.77 -23.66 -17.69
N THR A 6 24.88 -23.04 -16.50
CA THR A 6 23.87 -23.14 -15.46
C THR A 6 22.80 -22.11 -15.77
N SER A 7 21.52 -22.48 -15.76
CA SER A 7 20.43 -21.54 -15.92
C SER A 7 20.17 -20.84 -14.57
N ILE A 8 20.62 -19.60 -14.40
CA ILE A 8 20.30 -18.77 -13.22
C ILE A 8 19.22 -17.73 -13.54
N HIS A 9 19.02 -17.44 -14.80
CA HIS A 9 18.06 -16.43 -15.26
C HIS A 9 16.63 -16.62 -14.75
N PRO A 10 16.06 -17.85 -14.50
CA PRO A 10 14.72 -17.95 -13.94
C PRO A 10 14.64 -17.34 -12.52
N ILE A 11 15.69 -17.50 -11.72
CA ILE A 11 15.77 -16.90 -10.38
C ILE A 11 15.90 -15.37 -10.50
N LEU A 12 16.76 -14.88 -11.39
CA LEU A 12 16.97 -13.44 -11.59
C LEU A 12 15.69 -12.75 -12.07
N PHE A 13 14.96 -13.35 -13.00
CA PHE A 13 13.68 -12.80 -13.47
C PHE A 13 12.53 -12.95 -12.48
N ALA A 14 12.64 -13.86 -11.50
CA ALA A 14 11.72 -13.94 -10.38
C ALA A 14 11.98 -12.81 -9.33
N ILE A 15 13.25 -12.47 -9.10
CA ILE A 15 13.67 -11.41 -8.19
C ILE A 15 13.34 -10.03 -8.78
N PHE A 16 13.50 -9.85 -10.09
CA PHE A 16 13.42 -8.56 -10.76
C PHE A 16 12.13 -7.76 -10.48
N PRO A 17 10.90 -8.29 -10.63
CA PRO A 17 9.68 -7.53 -10.40
C PRO A 17 9.54 -7.07 -8.93
N ILE A 18 9.97 -7.90 -7.99
CA ILE A 18 9.96 -7.56 -6.57
C ILE A 18 10.94 -6.41 -6.31
N LEU A 19 12.18 -6.54 -6.80
CA LEU A 19 13.21 -5.54 -6.62
C LEU A 19 12.85 -4.22 -7.34
N LEU A 20 12.18 -4.29 -8.48
CA LEU A 20 11.70 -3.11 -9.20
C LEU A 20 10.67 -2.33 -8.37
N ILE A 21 9.70 -3.00 -7.77
CA ILE A 21 8.70 -2.36 -6.89
C ILE A 21 9.41 -1.77 -5.67
N VAL A 22 10.31 -2.50 -5.03
CA VAL A 22 11.09 -2.02 -3.89
C VAL A 22 11.85 -0.75 -4.24
N THR A 23 12.63 -0.75 -5.35
CA THR A 23 13.46 0.40 -5.72
C THR A 23 12.68 1.61 -6.20
N SER A 24 11.45 1.41 -6.66
CA SER A 24 10.57 2.51 -7.09
C SER A 24 9.78 3.13 -5.93
N ASN A 25 9.78 2.50 -4.75
CA ASN A 25 8.97 2.89 -3.61
C ASN A 25 9.74 2.67 -2.28
N LEU A 26 11.02 3.01 -2.24
CA LEU A 26 11.89 2.74 -1.08
C LEU A 26 11.36 3.36 0.21
N ASP A 27 10.72 4.52 0.13
CA ASP A 27 10.15 5.24 1.27
C ASP A 27 8.79 4.66 1.72
N GLU A 28 8.19 3.76 0.93
CA GLU A 28 6.84 3.25 1.17
C GLU A 28 6.77 1.72 1.34
N VAL A 29 7.86 1.00 1.08
CA VAL A 29 7.90 -0.46 1.09
C VAL A 29 8.21 -1.00 2.48
N ILE A 30 7.42 -1.97 2.93
CA ILE A 30 7.75 -2.82 4.06
C ILE A 30 8.59 -4.00 3.54
N PHE A 31 9.86 -4.06 3.90
CA PHE A 31 10.78 -5.11 3.43
C PHE A 31 10.31 -6.54 3.80
N LYS A 32 9.58 -6.70 4.90
CA LYS A 32 8.99 -7.99 5.29
C LYS A 32 7.98 -8.49 4.25
N ASP A 33 7.15 -7.60 3.69
CA ASP A 33 6.14 -7.94 2.69
C ASP A 33 6.78 -8.24 1.34
N ALA A 34 7.80 -7.47 0.96
CA ALA A 34 8.61 -7.74 -0.20
C ALA A 34 9.31 -9.10 -0.09
N GLY A 35 9.88 -9.42 1.08
CA GLY A 35 10.51 -10.70 1.36
C GLY A 35 9.54 -11.88 1.28
N PHE A 36 8.34 -11.75 1.82
CA PHE A 36 7.30 -12.76 1.73
C PHE A 36 6.86 -12.99 0.27
N SER A 37 6.61 -11.93 -0.49
CA SER A 37 6.28 -12.01 -1.91
C SER A 37 7.40 -12.66 -2.72
N LEU A 38 8.65 -12.33 -2.42
CA LEU A 38 9.81 -12.94 -3.05
C LEU A 38 9.87 -14.45 -2.84
N LEU A 39 9.63 -14.91 -1.61
CA LEU A 39 9.59 -16.35 -1.29
C LEU A 39 8.49 -17.07 -2.07
N ILE A 40 7.30 -16.48 -2.21
CA ILE A 40 6.20 -17.04 -3.00
C ILE A 40 6.59 -17.14 -4.48
N VAL A 41 7.10 -16.05 -5.08
CA VAL A 41 7.47 -16.03 -6.50
C VAL A 41 8.61 -17.00 -6.78
N LEU A 42 9.63 -17.08 -5.91
CA LEU A 42 10.71 -18.06 -6.02
C LEU A 42 10.20 -19.51 -5.87
N GLY A 43 9.28 -19.75 -4.95
CA GLY A 43 8.65 -21.06 -4.76
C GLY A 43 7.90 -21.51 -6.01
N ILE A 44 7.04 -20.64 -6.57
CA ILE A 44 6.31 -20.91 -7.81
C ILE A 44 7.29 -21.13 -8.98
N THR A 45 8.34 -20.33 -9.06
CA THR A 45 9.41 -20.46 -10.07
C THR A 45 10.10 -21.81 -9.99
N ALA A 46 10.48 -22.23 -8.78
CA ALA A 46 11.15 -23.52 -8.55
C ALA A 46 10.23 -24.70 -8.92
N ILE A 47 8.97 -24.67 -8.45
CA ILE A 47 7.97 -25.70 -8.76
C ILE A 47 7.76 -25.80 -10.27
N SER A 48 7.54 -24.68 -10.94
CA SER A 48 7.35 -24.61 -12.39
C SER A 48 8.57 -25.15 -13.14
N TRP A 49 9.77 -24.80 -12.69
CA TRP A 49 11.00 -25.27 -13.29
C TRP A 49 11.18 -26.78 -13.15
N VAL A 50 10.94 -27.33 -11.96
CA VAL A 50 11.00 -28.78 -11.70
C VAL A 50 9.97 -29.49 -12.58
N PHE A 51 8.70 -29.00 -12.60
CA PHE A 51 7.64 -29.58 -13.41
C PHE A 51 8.00 -29.62 -14.91
N LEU A 52 8.41 -28.49 -15.47
CA LEU A 52 8.82 -28.43 -16.88
C LEU A 52 10.06 -29.28 -17.17
N ASN A 53 10.99 -29.40 -16.19
CA ASN A 53 12.16 -30.27 -16.36
C ASN A 53 11.80 -31.75 -16.34
N LEU A 54 10.81 -32.16 -15.59
CA LEU A 54 10.28 -33.54 -15.63
C LEU A 54 9.67 -33.84 -17.00
N PHE A 55 8.98 -32.88 -17.61
CA PHE A 55 8.35 -33.03 -18.90
C PHE A 55 9.37 -33.01 -20.07
N PHE A 56 10.21 -31.96 -20.14
CA PHE A 56 11.14 -31.77 -21.25
C PHE A 56 12.47 -32.51 -21.09
N LYS A 57 12.80 -33.00 -19.87
CA LYS A 57 14.07 -33.65 -19.50
C LYS A 57 15.31 -32.84 -19.96
N ASN A 58 15.20 -31.51 -19.95
CA ASN A 58 16.23 -30.57 -20.38
C ASN A 58 16.18 -29.29 -19.54
N LYS A 59 17.11 -29.15 -18.59
CA LYS A 59 17.17 -28.04 -17.64
C LYS A 59 17.26 -26.66 -18.31
N LEU A 60 17.98 -26.55 -19.43
CA LEU A 60 18.14 -25.26 -20.13
C LEU A 60 16.84 -24.83 -20.80
N LYS A 61 16.14 -25.77 -21.48
CA LYS A 61 14.83 -25.49 -22.08
C LYS A 61 13.80 -25.12 -21.02
N SER A 62 13.73 -25.90 -19.95
CA SER A 62 12.81 -25.66 -18.86
C SER A 62 13.05 -24.30 -18.19
N GLY A 63 14.33 -23.94 -18.00
CA GLY A 63 14.69 -22.63 -17.47
C GLY A 63 14.24 -21.49 -18.38
N LEU A 64 14.48 -21.60 -19.70
CA LEU A 64 14.05 -20.57 -20.67
C LEU A 64 12.52 -20.44 -20.75
N LEU A 65 11.78 -21.55 -20.64
CA LEU A 65 10.32 -21.53 -20.62
C LEU A 65 9.77 -20.85 -19.36
N VAL A 66 10.36 -21.15 -18.18
CA VAL A 66 10.00 -20.48 -16.92
C VAL A 66 10.28 -18.97 -17.02
N SER A 67 11.45 -18.60 -17.54
CA SER A 67 11.79 -17.18 -17.69
C SER A 67 10.89 -16.44 -18.66
N LEU A 68 10.51 -17.08 -19.78
CA LEU A 68 9.51 -16.53 -20.69
C LEU A 68 8.18 -16.28 -19.98
N GLY A 69 7.72 -17.26 -19.21
CA GLY A 69 6.50 -17.12 -18.40
C GLY A 69 6.58 -15.97 -17.42
N LEU A 70 7.67 -15.84 -16.67
CA LEU A 70 7.89 -14.76 -15.70
C LEU A 70 7.92 -13.37 -16.37
N ILE A 71 8.65 -13.24 -17.49
CA ILE A 71 8.73 -11.99 -18.25
C ILE A 71 7.33 -11.58 -18.74
N LEU A 72 6.62 -12.49 -19.37
CA LEU A 72 5.27 -12.19 -19.85
C LEU A 72 4.31 -11.89 -18.69
N PHE A 73 4.40 -12.64 -17.61
CA PHE A 73 3.52 -12.47 -16.45
C PHE A 73 3.70 -11.08 -15.80
N PHE A 74 4.93 -10.64 -15.56
CA PHE A 74 5.21 -9.38 -14.85
C PHE A 74 5.41 -8.16 -15.76
N SER A 75 5.32 -8.30 -17.08
CA SER A 75 5.42 -7.16 -18.00
C SER A 75 4.06 -6.57 -18.42
N TYR A 76 2.96 -7.17 -17.99
CA TYR A 76 1.62 -6.84 -18.47
C TYR A 76 1.24 -5.37 -18.32
N SER A 77 1.32 -4.82 -17.11
CA SER A 77 0.96 -3.41 -16.87
C SER A 77 1.88 -2.43 -17.57
N HIS A 78 3.18 -2.76 -17.68
CA HIS A 78 4.13 -1.93 -18.43
C HIS A 78 3.77 -1.87 -19.93
N PHE A 79 3.36 -2.99 -20.50
CA PHE A 79 2.89 -3.04 -21.88
C PHE A 79 1.62 -2.19 -22.05
N VAL A 80 0.61 -2.39 -21.22
CA VAL A 80 -0.66 -1.64 -21.29
C VAL A 80 -0.41 -0.14 -21.16
N ARG A 81 0.42 0.27 -20.20
CA ARG A 81 0.81 1.68 -20.00
C ARG A 81 1.53 2.26 -21.22
N THR A 82 2.47 1.51 -21.78
CA THR A 82 3.22 1.96 -22.98
C THR A 82 2.29 2.14 -24.18
N VAL A 83 1.35 1.23 -24.41
CA VAL A 83 0.36 1.34 -25.47
C VAL A 83 -0.51 2.58 -25.31
N SER A 84 -0.95 2.86 -24.09
CA SER A 84 -1.73 4.08 -23.78
C SER A 84 -0.93 5.37 -24.01
N GLN A 85 0.36 5.37 -23.70
CA GLN A 85 1.24 6.54 -23.89
C GLN A 85 1.57 6.84 -25.36
N ILE A 86 1.55 5.86 -26.24
CA ILE A 86 1.82 6.05 -27.69
C ILE A 86 0.63 6.74 -28.41
N GLY A 87 -0.43 7.11 -27.67
CA GLY A 87 -1.57 7.82 -28.22
C GLY A 87 -2.56 6.92 -28.96
N ILE A 88 -2.43 5.61 -28.85
CA ILE A 88 -3.52 4.70 -29.17
C ILE A 88 -4.53 4.84 -28.04
N ASP A 89 -5.48 5.75 -28.24
CA ASP A 89 -6.56 5.95 -27.28
C ASP A 89 -7.45 4.71 -27.24
N VAL A 90 -7.06 3.79 -26.39
CA VAL A 90 -7.75 2.50 -26.22
C VAL A 90 -9.09 2.69 -25.52
N SER A 91 -9.30 3.85 -24.88
CA SER A 91 -10.58 4.20 -24.24
C SER A 91 -11.69 4.42 -25.26
N THR A 92 -11.34 4.80 -26.50
CA THR A 92 -12.29 4.96 -27.61
C THR A 92 -12.65 3.66 -28.30
N LEU A 93 -11.90 2.59 -28.06
CA LEU A 93 -12.25 1.28 -28.60
C LEU A 93 -13.40 0.67 -27.76
N PRO A 94 -14.36 0.00 -28.40
CA PRO A 94 -15.47 -0.66 -27.69
C PRO A 94 -15.02 -1.84 -26.82
N PHE A 95 -13.73 -1.99 -26.61
CA PHE A 95 -13.08 -3.12 -25.94
C PHE A 95 -12.11 -2.61 -24.86
N SER A 96 -12.21 -3.19 -23.66
CA SER A 96 -11.24 -2.93 -22.60
C SER A 96 -9.82 -3.36 -23.01
N HIS A 97 -8.78 -2.78 -22.38
CA HIS A 97 -7.38 -3.16 -22.61
C HIS A 97 -7.13 -4.68 -22.47
N THR A 98 -7.95 -5.40 -21.72
CA THR A 98 -7.89 -6.85 -21.59
C THR A 98 -8.16 -7.57 -22.91
N THR A 99 -9.02 -7.01 -23.76
CA THR A 99 -9.47 -7.64 -25.01
C THR A 99 -8.37 -7.72 -26.06
N TYR A 100 -7.41 -6.79 -26.07
CA TYR A 100 -6.28 -6.84 -27.01
C TYR A 100 -4.99 -7.35 -26.35
N ALA A 101 -4.73 -6.98 -25.09
CA ALA A 101 -3.49 -7.35 -24.42
C ALA A 101 -3.42 -8.85 -24.11
N VAL A 102 -4.50 -9.45 -23.58
CA VAL A 102 -4.50 -10.89 -23.25
C VAL A 102 -4.26 -11.77 -24.48
N PRO A 103 -4.96 -11.60 -25.64
CA PRO A 103 -4.62 -12.35 -26.86
C PRO A 103 -3.20 -12.11 -27.37
N PHE A 104 -2.69 -10.87 -27.30
CA PHE A 104 -1.33 -10.55 -27.68
C PHE A 104 -0.32 -11.34 -26.83
N TYR A 105 -0.48 -11.37 -25.51
CA TYR A 105 0.37 -12.16 -24.60
C TYR A 105 0.23 -13.66 -24.86
N GLY A 106 -0.96 -14.15 -25.20
CA GLY A 106 -1.19 -15.53 -25.61
C GLY A 106 -0.39 -15.91 -26.87
N ILE A 107 -0.41 -15.04 -27.88
CA ILE A 107 0.38 -15.23 -29.12
C ILE A 107 1.88 -15.21 -28.79
N MET A 108 2.36 -14.23 -28.01
CA MET A 108 3.76 -14.14 -27.61
C MET A 108 4.22 -15.40 -26.85
N LEU A 109 3.37 -15.92 -25.97
CA LEU A 109 3.64 -17.17 -25.25
C LEU A 109 3.77 -18.36 -26.23
N ILE A 110 2.81 -18.53 -27.13
CA ILE A 110 2.81 -19.62 -28.10
C ILE A 110 4.05 -19.55 -29.01
N VAL A 111 4.35 -18.38 -29.57
CA VAL A 111 5.52 -18.17 -30.42
C VAL A 111 6.82 -18.40 -29.66
N GLY A 112 6.92 -17.89 -28.43
CA GLY A 112 8.08 -18.05 -27.55
C GLY A 112 8.32 -19.53 -27.18
N VAL A 113 7.26 -20.24 -26.75
CA VAL A 113 7.32 -21.67 -26.44
C VAL A 113 7.75 -22.47 -27.67
N PHE A 114 7.12 -22.23 -28.83
CA PHE A 114 7.47 -22.91 -30.09
C PHE A 114 8.94 -22.68 -30.46
N THR A 115 9.40 -21.43 -30.34
CA THR A 115 10.80 -21.07 -30.64
C THR A 115 11.76 -21.81 -29.72
N ILE A 116 11.52 -21.78 -28.38
CA ILE A 116 12.40 -22.45 -27.40
C ILE A 116 12.43 -23.97 -27.63
N ILE A 117 11.30 -24.58 -27.95
CA ILE A 117 11.24 -26.03 -28.25
C ILE A 117 12.05 -26.36 -29.48
N LYS A 118 12.02 -25.52 -30.50
CA LYS A 118 12.75 -25.73 -31.79
C LYS A 118 14.25 -25.45 -31.70
N ILE A 119 14.69 -24.60 -30.77
CA ILE A 119 16.12 -24.31 -30.60
C ILE A 119 16.83 -25.57 -30.11
N LYS A 120 17.80 -26.09 -30.89
CA LYS A 120 18.64 -27.24 -30.54
C LYS A 120 20.11 -26.86 -30.32
N LYS A 121 20.72 -26.17 -31.30
CA LYS A 121 22.18 -25.90 -31.32
C LYS A 121 22.60 -24.68 -30.47
N ARG A 122 21.76 -23.63 -30.40
CA ARG A 122 22.05 -22.34 -29.73
C ARG A 122 21.47 -22.24 -28.31
N LEU A 123 21.01 -23.35 -27.74
CA LEU A 123 20.33 -23.33 -26.46
C LEU A 123 21.22 -22.80 -25.30
N LYS A 124 22.53 -23.16 -25.36
CA LYS A 124 23.52 -22.67 -24.38
C LYS A 124 23.74 -21.16 -24.53
N ASP A 125 23.87 -20.67 -25.74
CA ASP A 125 24.14 -19.26 -26.01
C ASP A 125 22.98 -18.39 -25.58
N VAL A 126 21.73 -18.82 -25.87
CA VAL A 126 20.51 -18.14 -25.39
C VAL A 126 20.41 -18.15 -23.88
N THR A 127 20.78 -19.24 -23.20
CA THR A 127 20.82 -19.33 -21.74
C THR A 127 21.86 -18.37 -21.14
N VAL A 128 23.06 -18.31 -21.73
CA VAL A 128 24.12 -17.38 -21.28
C VAL A 128 23.66 -15.92 -21.46
N PHE A 129 23.07 -15.62 -22.61
CA PHE A 129 22.53 -14.29 -22.89
C PHE A 129 21.42 -13.89 -21.88
N ALA A 130 20.47 -14.79 -21.60
CA ALA A 130 19.44 -14.57 -20.60
C ALA A 130 20.02 -14.37 -19.16
N ASN A 131 21.05 -15.14 -18.80
CA ASN A 131 21.76 -14.94 -17.54
C ASN A 131 22.39 -13.55 -17.45
N ILE A 132 23.07 -13.11 -18.53
CA ILE A 132 23.72 -11.79 -18.58
C ILE A 132 22.67 -10.69 -18.43
N ILE A 133 21.57 -10.75 -19.18
CA ILE A 133 20.47 -9.77 -19.05
C ILE A 133 19.96 -9.73 -17.62
N GLY A 134 19.64 -10.89 -17.03
CA GLY A 134 19.13 -10.94 -15.66
C GLY A 134 20.11 -10.34 -14.64
N ILE A 135 21.42 -10.63 -14.77
CA ILE A 135 22.44 -10.04 -13.90
C ILE A 135 22.50 -8.52 -14.08
N VAL A 136 22.56 -8.03 -15.31
CA VAL A 136 22.64 -6.58 -15.60
C VAL A 136 21.45 -5.84 -15.00
N ILE A 137 20.23 -6.36 -15.20
CA ILE A 137 19.02 -5.71 -14.65
C ILE A 137 19.06 -5.67 -13.13
N ILE A 138 19.43 -6.75 -12.46
CA ILE A 138 19.52 -6.77 -10.99
C ILE A 138 20.62 -5.82 -10.50
N VAL A 139 21.80 -5.84 -11.12
CA VAL A 139 22.92 -4.96 -10.73
C VAL A 139 22.56 -3.48 -10.90
N MET A 140 21.75 -3.13 -11.90
CA MET A 140 21.28 -1.73 -12.08
C MET A 140 20.32 -1.25 -10.98
N LEU A 141 19.58 -2.15 -10.35
CA LEU A 141 18.63 -1.79 -9.29
C LEU A 141 19.25 -1.79 -7.88
N LEU A 142 20.27 -2.61 -7.64
CA LEU A 142 20.89 -2.76 -6.33
C LEU A 142 21.46 -1.46 -5.71
N PRO A 143 22.09 -0.54 -6.47
CA PRO A 143 22.63 0.68 -5.88
C PRO A 143 21.61 1.52 -5.13
N ASN A 144 20.37 1.59 -5.63
CA ASN A 144 19.30 2.35 -4.98
C ASN A 144 18.97 1.78 -3.60
N VAL A 145 18.84 0.44 -3.50
CA VAL A 145 18.56 -0.23 -2.22
C VAL A 145 19.75 -0.08 -1.26
N VAL A 146 20.98 -0.23 -1.75
CA VAL A 146 22.17 -0.11 -0.92
C VAL A 146 22.34 1.32 -0.39
N SER A 147 22.18 2.33 -1.24
CA SER A 147 22.26 3.74 -0.81
C SER A 147 21.21 4.04 0.26
N TYR A 148 19.97 3.63 0.03
CA TYR A 148 18.87 3.79 0.98
C TYR A 148 19.18 3.12 2.32
N SER A 149 19.67 1.87 2.30
CA SER A 149 20.03 1.14 3.52
C SER A 149 21.19 1.76 4.28
N LEU A 150 22.19 2.33 3.57
CA LEU A 150 23.31 3.00 4.20
C LEU A 150 22.92 4.35 4.82
N GLU A 151 22.04 5.09 4.17
CA GLU A 151 21.52 6.35 4.70
C GLU A 151 20.71 6.09 5.98
N ASN A 152 19.88 5.07 6.00
CA ASN A 152 19.02 4.73 7.15
C ASN A 152 19.79 4.04 8.29
N SER A 153 20.84 3.28 8.03
CA SER A 153 21.64 2.65 9.09
C SER A 153 22.38 3.63 9.99
N ASN A 154 22.61 4.86 9.52
CA ASN A 154 23.17 5.94 10.32
C ASN A 154 22.15 6.60 11.26
N LEU A 155 20.85 6.31 11.08
CA LEU A 155 19.77 6.86 11.89
C LEU A 155 19.50 6.03 13.17
N ASP A 156 19.85 4.74 13.17
CA ASP A 156 19.66 3.85 14.32
C ASP A 156 20.49 4.23 15.56
N THR A 157 21.40 5.18 15.46
CA THR A 157 22.26 5.61 16.58
C THR A 157 21.75 6.84 17.32
N ILE A 158 20.63 7.43 16.90
CA ILE A 158 20.02 8.54 17.62
C ILE A 158 18.97 8.00 18.62
N ASN A 159 19.42 7.24 19.61
CA ASN A 159 18.72 7.12 20.87
C ASN A 159 18.84 8.47 21.59
N ASN A 160 18.11 9.44 21.13
CA ASN A 160 17.85 10.62 21.93
C ASN A 160 16.94 10.15 23.05
N GLU A 161 17.50 9.95 24.24
CA GLU A 161 16.81 10.13 25.50
C GLU A 161 16.25 11.55 25.48
N MET A 162 15.12 11.76 24.84
CA MET A 162 14.33 12.95 25.05
C MET A 162 13.84 12.89 26.49
N ASP A 163 14.46 13.68 27.35
CA ASP A 163 14.09 13.81 28.77
C ASP A 163 12.70 14.44 28.83
N TYR A 164 11.68 13.57 28.83
CA TYR A 164 10.28 13.97 28.93
C TYR A 164 9.99 14.37 30.38
N ARG A 165 10.29 15.58 30.75
CA ARG A 165 9.82 16.15 32.02
C ARG A 165 8.35 16.48 31.85
N ILE A 166 7.48 15.60 32.34
CA ILE A 166 6.11 15.98 32.71
C ILE A 166 6.25 16.96 33.84
N LEU A 167 6.26 18.26 33.52
CA LEU A 167 6.55 19.32 34.48
C LEU A 167 5.51 19.45 35.56
N HIS A 168 4.28 18.95 35.37
CA HIS A 168 3.21 18.85 36.37
C HIS A 168 2.20 17.82 35.88
N GLU A 169 1.85 16.85 36.70
CA GLU A 169 0.62 16.08 36.49
C GLU A 169 -0.56 17.04 36.65
N PRO A 170 -1.32 17.34 35.61
CA PRO A 170 -2.54 18.09 35.81
C PRO A 170 -3.46 17.22 36.68
N GLU A 171 -3.92 17.73 37.80
CA GLU A 171 -5.02 17.13 38.58
C GLU A 171 -6.28 17.24 37.70
N LEU A 172 -6.40 16.33 36.71
CA LEU A 172 -7.60 16.21 35.91
C LEU A 172 -8.67 15.51 36.77
N ASN A 173 -9.60 16.28 37.31
CA ASN A 173 -10.74 15.76 38.04
C ASN A 173 -11.59 14.77 37.23
N LYS A 174 -11.48 14.80 35.91
CA LYS A 174 -12.09 13.88 34.94
C LYS A 174 -11.18 13.73 33.74
N LYS A 175 -10.82 12.49 33.39
CA LYS A 175 -10.04 12.14 32.19
C LYS A 175 -11.02 11.78 31.06
N PRO A 176 -11.16 12.61 30.02
CA PRO A 176 -12.07 12.30 28.89
C PRO A 176 -11.50 11.20 28.02
N ASN A 177 -12.36 10.49 27.30
CA ASN A 177 -11.92 9.66 26.17
C ASN A 177 -11.40 10.54 25.05
N ILE A 178 -10.33 10.11 24.36
CA ILE A 178 -9.68 10.87 23.30
C ILE A 178 -9.73 10.04 22.01
N TYR A 179 -10.32 10.64 20.98
CA TYR A 179 -10.43 10.04 19.65
C TYR A 179 -9.56 10.81 18.67
N TYR A 180 -8.49 10.17 18.19
CA TYR A 180 -7.64 10.72 17.14
C TYR A 180 -7.90 9.99 15.83
N ILE A 181 -8.80 10.56 15.03
CA ILE A 181 -9.27 9.99 13.77
C ILE A 181 -8.64 10.75 12.62
N ILE A 182 -7.94 10.05 11.74
CA ILE A 182 -7.35 10.60 10.52
C ILE A 182 -8.05 9.96 9.33
N LEU A 183 -8.60 10.80 8.46
CA LEU A 183 -9.13 10.42 7.15
C LEU A 183 -8.05 10.74 6.12
N ASP A 184 -7.44 9.71 5.54
CA ASP A 184 -6.29 9.90 4.66
C ASP A 184 -6.70 10.56 3.34
N GLU A 185 -5.99 11.64 2.99
CA GLU A 185 -6.27 12.48 1.82
C GLU A 185 -7.64 13.19 1.82
N TYR A 186 -8.25 13.38 2.98
CA TYR A 186 -9.44 14.21 3.08
C TYR A 186 -9.03 15.67 2.97
N THR A 187 -9.35 16.31 1.85
CA THR A 187 -8.93 17.68 1.56
C THR A 187 -9.83 18.73 2.22
N SER A 188 -9.38 19.99 2.22
CA SER A 188 -10.14 21.12 2.76
C SER A 188 -11.43 21.39 1.98
N ASP A 189 -12.38 22.05 2.65
CA ASP A 189 -13.64 22.46 2.05
C ASP A 189 -13.47 23.36 0.82
N GLU A 190 -12.49 24.26 0.85
CA GLU A 190 -12.12 25.12 -0.28
C GLU A 190 -11.71 24.27 -1.50
N ILE A 191 -10.83 23.30 -1.32
CA ILE A 191 -10.39 22.40 -2.39
C ILE A 191 -11.53 21.50 -2.89
N LEU A 192 -12.40 21.00 -1.99
CA LEU A 192 -13.59 20.25 -2.39
C LEU A 192 -14.50 21.07 -3.29
N SER A 193 -14.71 22.35 -2.95
CA SER A 193 -15.54 23.25 -3.74
C SER A 193 -14.88 23.64 -5.07
N GLU A 194 -13.63 24.12 -5.04
CA GLU A 194 -12.98 24.71 -6.22
C GLU A 194 -12.50 23.67 -7.25
N ILE A 195 -11.93 22.56 -6.76
CA ILE A 195 -11.33 21.55 -7.64
C ILE A 195 -12.29 20.43 -7.97
N TYR A 196 -13.07 19.99 -6.97
CA TYR A 196 -13.94 18.83 -7.11
C TYR A 196 -15.41 19.20 -7.34
N ASN A 197 -15.76 20.50 -7.27
CA ASN A 197 -17.13 21.01 -7.39
C ASN A 197 -18.11 20.28 -6.45
N TYR A 198 -17.67 20.04 -5.22
CA TYR A 198 -18.43 19.37 -4.18
C TYR A 198 -18.66 20.28 -2.99
N ASP A 199 -19.94 20.45 -2.61
CA ASP A 199 -20.36 21.22 -1.44
C ASP A 199 -20.37 20.32 -0.19
N ASN A 200 -19.48 20.61 0.78
CA ASN A 200 -19.30 19.85 2.01
C ASN A 200 -20.03 20.46 3.22
N GLN A 201 -20.86 21.49 3.01
CA GLN A 201 -21.49 22.25 4.10
C GLN A 201 -22.42 21.43 4.97
N ASP A 202 -23.00 20.32 4.46
CA ASP A 202 -23.83 19.42 5.27
C ASP A 202 -23.04 18.78 6.42
N LEU A 203 -21.83 18.26 6.15
CA LEU A 203 -20.97 17.71 7.18
C LEU A 203 -20.46 18.80 8.14
N ILE A 204 -19.96 19.92 7.60
CA ILE A 204 -19.42 21.03 8.39
C ILE A 204 -20.46 21.59 9.36
N SER A 205 -21.68 21.82 8.89
CA SER A 205 -22.75 22.35 9.73
C SER A 205 -23.16 21.36 10.83
N LYS A 206 -23.23 20.06 10.52
CA LYS A 206 -23.54 19.02 11.52
C LYS A 206 -22.45 18.89 12.58
N LEU A 207 -21.19 18.94 12.19
CA LEU A 207 -20.06 18.97 13.13
C LEU A 207 -20.10 20.21 14.04
N SER A 208 -20.30 21.40 13.44
CA SER A 208 -20.39 22.65 14.19
C SER A 208 -21.56 22.67 15.17
N GLN A 209 -22.73 22.13 14.80
CA GLN A 209 -23.88 21.99 15.69
C GLN A 209 -23.62 21.09 16.91
N ARG A 210 -22.68 20.14 16.77
CA ARG A 210 -22.22 19.25 17.86
C ARG A 210 -21.05 19.83 18.65
N GLY A 211 -20.65 21.07 18.41
CA GLY A 211 -19.61 21.77 19.14
C GLY A 211 -18.20 21.53 18.64
N PHE A 212 -18.02 20.85 17.47
CA PHE A 212 -16.71 20.74 16.86
C PHE A 212 -16.21 22.10 16.39
N HIS A 213 -14.94 22.38 16.66
CA HIS A 213 -14.25 23.51 16.07
C HIS A 213 -13.76 23.16 14.67
N ILE A 214 -14.15 23.92 13.66
CA ILE A 214 -13.75 23.72 12.26
C ILE A 214 -12.72 24.79 11.89
N PRO A 215 -11.42 24.45 11.78
CA PRO A 215 -10.41 25.41 11.37
C PRO A 215 -10.55 25.76 9.88
N THR A 216 -10.48 27.05 9.56
CA THR A 216 -10.63 27.54 8.16
C THR A 216 -9.34 27.48 7.36
N ASN A 217 -8.18 27.50 8.03
CA ASN A 217 -6.83 27.47 7.41
C ASN A 217 -6.00 26.36 8.01
N SER A 218 -6.43 25.13 7.79
CA SER A 218 -5.66 23.96 8.24
C SER A 218 -4.76 23.45 7.12
N HIS A 219 -3.47 23.31 7.41
CA HIS A 219 -2.47 22.77 6.52
C HIS A 219 -1.74 21.62 7.18
N THR A 220 -1.39 20.61 6.40
CA THR A 220 -0.50 19.57 6.89
C THR A 220 0.91 20.11 7.10
N ASN A 221 1.60 19.63 8.13
CA ASN A 221 2.97 19.97 8.41
C ASN A 221 3.98 19.28 7.47
N TYR A 222 3.60 18.15 6.84
CA TYR A 222 4.42 17.39 5.89
C TYR A 222 3.58 16.85 4.74
N VAL A 223 4.23 16.65 3.60
CA VAL A 223 3.56 16.16 2.37
C VAL A 223 3.14 14.69 2.46
N THR A 224 3.83 13.88 3.28
CA THR A 224 3.55 12.46 3.40
C THR A 224 2.92 12.12 4.75
N SER A 225 1.94 11.22 4.76
CA SER A 225 1.25 10.77 5.98
C SER A 225 2.21 10.21 7.04
N PRO A 226 3.24 9.40 6.71
CA PRO A 226 4.18 8.93 7.73
C PRO A 226 4.89 10.03 8.49
N LEU A 227 5.33 11.08 7.80
CA LEU A 227 5.99 12.24 8.42
C LEU A 227 5.00 13.06 9.25
N ALA A 228 3.83 13.37 8.68
CA ALA A 228 2.83 14.20 9.35
C ALA A 228 2.31 13.54 10.63
N ILE A 229 1.97 12.25 10.57
CA ILE A 229 1.47 11.50 11.74
C ILE A 229 2.57 11.34 12.80
N SER A 230 3.79 10.98 12.38
CA SER A 230 4.93 10.87 13.32
C SER A 230 5.21 12.18 14.04
N ALA A 231 5.20 13.31 13.33
CA ALA A 231 5.40 14.62 13.93
C ALA A 231 4.28 14.98 14.91
N ASN A 232 3.04 14.70 14.56
CA ASN A 232 1.88 14.96 15.43
C ASN A 232 1.92 14.11 16.69
N LEU A 233 2.18 12.80 16.58
CA LEU A 233 2.26 11.89 17.72
C LEU A 233 3.46 12.18 18.63
N ASN A 234 4.53 12.78 18.10
CA ASN A 234 5.68 13.20 18.88
C ASN A 234 5.66 14.69 19.24
N MET A 235 4.58 15.41 18.89
CA MET A 235 4.41 16.85 19.20
C MET A 235 5.62 17.69 18.81
N SER A 236 6.28 17.34 17.70
CA SER A 236 7.53 17.96 17.27
C SER A 236 7.64 18.00 15.75
N TYR A 237 8.31 19.04 15.24
CA TYR A 237 8.71 19.07 13.84
C TYR A 237 10.06 18.39 13.67
N PHE A 238 10.20 17.62 12.60
CA PHE A 238 11.49 17.04 12.22
C PHE A 238 12.30 18.09 11.44
N ASN A 239 13.11 18.86 12.16
CA ASN A 239 13.91 19.94 11.59
C ASN A 239 15.31 19.50 11.16
N ASP A 240 15.71 18.27 11.47
CA ASP A 240 17.02 17.75 11.17
C ASP A 240 16.94 16.80 9.97
N GLU A 241 17.76 17.02 8.94
CA GLU A 241 17.87 16.11 7.78
C GLU A 241 18.22 14.66 8.19
N LYS A 242 18.67 14.47 9.44
CA LYS A 242 19.02 13.18 10.02
C LYS A 242 17.82 12.42 10.60
N ILE A 243 16.67 13.09 10.80
CA ILE A 243 15.47 12.48 11.34
C ILE A 243 14.42 12.46 10.23
N ASN A 244 14.45 11.44 9.39
CA ASN A 244 13.44 11.20 8.39
C ASN A 244 12.70 9.90 8.73
N PRO A 245 11.47 9.94 9.28
CA PRO A 245 10.68 8.74 9.50
C PRO A 245 10.38 8.09 8.16
N THR A 246 11.12 7.04 7.86
CA THR A 246 10.83 6.14 6.74
C THR A 246 9.83 5.07 7.16
N LEU A 247 9.31 4.28 6.25
CA LEU A 247 8.42 3.18 6.62
C LEU A 247 9.09 2.15 7.54
N ASP A 248 10.39 1.95 7.41
CA ASP A 248 11.13 0.96 8.21
C ASP A 248 11.36 1.41 9.65
N ASN A 249 11.62 2.70 9.89
CA ASN A 249 11.79 3.24 11.23
C ASN A 249 10.52 3.89 11.81
N ARG A 250 9.47 4.03 10.99
CA ARG A 250 8.19 4.63 11.40
C ARG A 250 7.58 3.92 12.62
N ASN A 251 7.70 2.60 12.70
CA ASN A 251 7.19 1.85 13.85
C ASN A 251 7.84 2.32 15.15
N GLU A 252 9.09 2.74 15.14
CA GLU A 252 9.76 3.31 16.29
C GLU A 252 9.14 4.65 16.70
N PHE A 253 8.87 5.54 15.74
CA PHE A 253 8.20 6.82 15.99
C PHE A 253 6.76 6.66 16.46
N TYR A 254 6.06 5.63 16.00
CA TYR A 254 4.72 5.33 16.48
C TYR A 254 4.73 4.59 17.81
N ASN A 255 5.59 3.56 17.95
CA ASN A 255 5.66 2.73 19.13
C ASN A 255 6.15 3.50 20.35
N ASN A 256 7.08 4.42 20.17
CA ASN A 256 7.66 5.25 21.22
C ASN A 256 7.18 6.69 21.15
N SER A 257 6.02 6.95 20.52
CA SER A 257 5.52 8.32 20.39
C SER A 257 5.29 8.98 21.74
N GLN A 258 5.69 10.25 21.84
CA GLN A 258 5.60 11.04 23.06
C GLN A 258 4.17 11.12 23.59
N LEU A 259 3.20 11.35 22.70
CA LEU A 259 1.79 11.41 23.07
C LEU A 259 1.32 10.13 23.75
N MET A 260 1.61 8.96 23.15
CA MET A 260 1.16 7.68 23.71
C MET A 260 1.85 7.34 25.01
N GLN A 261 3.13 7.69 25.18
CA GLN A 261 3.83 7.52 26.46
C GLN A 261 3.23 8.39 27.57
N ILE A 262 2.92 9.66 27.27
CA ILE A 262 2.25 10.57 28.21
C ILE A 262 0.89 10.01 28.58
N LEU A 263 0.09 9.58 27.62
CA LEU A 263 -1.24 9.04 27.88
C LEU A 263 -1.19 7.76 28.72
N LYS A 264 -0.22 6.87 28.47
CA LYS A 264 0.01 5.70 29.34
C LYS A 264 0.39 6.08 30.76
N SER A 265 1.24 7.09 30.95
CA SER A 265 1.60 7.58 32.29
C SER A 265 0.42 8.19 33.04
N LEU A 266 -0.61 8.59 32.31
CA LEU A 266 -1.89 9.09 32.84
C LEU A 266 -2.97 7.99 32.92
N ASP A 267 -2.60 6.71 32.85
CA ASP A 267 -3.48 5.53 32.92
C ASP A 267 -4.55 5.43 31.82
N TYR A 268 -4.27 5.99 30.63
CA TYR A 268 -5.13 5.76 29.47
C TYR A 268 -4.89 4.37 28.87
N THR A 269 -5.98 3.69 28.53
CA THR A 269 -5.93 2.52 27.67
C THR A 269 -5.68 2.96 26.22
N ILE A 270 -4.62 2.47 25.59
CA ILE A 270 -4.27 2.82 24.20
C ILE A 270 -4.88 1.80 23.24
N ILE A 271 -5.76 2.26 22.38
CA ILE A 271 -6.46 1.46 21.38
C ILE A 271 -5.97 1.91 19.99
N SER A 272 -5.47 1.00 19.19
CA SER A 272 -5.09 1.28 17.80
C SER A 272 -5.95 0.52 16.83
N MET A 273 -6.42 1.21 15.80
CA MET A 273 -6.96 0.57 14.61
C MET A 273 -5.86 0.43 13.58
N SER A 274 -5.82 -0.71 12.88
CA SER A 274 -4.68 -1.03 12.00
C SER A 274 -4.37 0.10 11.02
N LEU A 275 -3.12 0.49 11.00
CA LEU A 275 -2.53 1.11 9.82
C LEU A 275 -2.46 0.03 8.74
N ASP A 276 -2.51 0.40 7.47
CA ASP A 276 -2.31 -0.60 6.39
C ASP A 276 -0.92 -1.24 6.47
N TYR A 277 -0.07 -0.73 7.32
CA TYR A 277 1.33 -1.11 7.54
C TYR A 277 1.60 -1.76 8.92
N GLY A 278 0.60 -1.99 9.74
CA GLY A 278 0.74 -2.58 11.07
C GLY A 278 0.09 -1.78 12.18
N TYR A 279 0.48 -2.06 13.41
CA TYR A 279 0.00 -1.37 14.62
C TYR A 279 1.17 -0.78 15.40
N PRO A 280 0.98 0.33 16.11
CA PRO A 280 1.89 0.73 17.15
C PRO A 280 1.97 -0.35 18.25
N GLU A 281 3.18 -0.81 18.56
CA GLU A 281 3.39 -1.85 19.59
C GLU A 281 3.00 -1.40 21.00
N ILE A 282 3.01 -0.10 21.24
CA ILE A 282 2.63 0.50 22.52
C ILE A 282 1.13 0.34 22.84
N SER A 283 0.33 -0.03 21.86
CA SER A 283 -1.13 -0.16 22.01
C SER A 283 -1.49 -1.38 22.86
N ASP A 284 -2.46 -1.19 23.75
CA ASP A 284 -3.01 -2.26 24.60
C ASP A 284 -3.97 -3.15 23.81
N HIS A 285 -4.68 -2.54 22.83
CA HIS A 285 -5.64 -3.23 22.00
C HIS A 285 -5.45 -2.88 20.51
N HIS A 286 -5.59 -3.90 19.66
CA HIS A 286 -5.48 -3.80 18.21
C HIS A 286 -6.79 -4.21 17.55
N LEU A 287 -7.45 -3.25 16.90
CA LEU A 287 -8.72 -3.48 16.22
C LEU A 287 -8.56 -3.46 14.69
N CYS A 288 -9.46 -4.13 13.99
CA CYS A 288 -9.47 -4.19 12.52
C CYS A 288 -8.13 -4.64 11.92
N PRO A 289 -7.70 -5.89 12.16
CA PRO A 289 -6.40 -6.38 11.74
C PRO A 289 -6.19 -6.26 10.22
N PRO A 290 -4.98 -5.97 9.76
CA PRO A 290 -4.66 -5.96 8.34
C PRO A 290 -4.84 -7.36 7.77
N SER A 291 -5.28 -7.47 6.53
CA SER A 291 -5.31 -8.76 5.83
C SER A 291 -3.88 -9.26 5.65
N MET A 292 -3.60 -10.50 6.08
CA MET A 292 -2.28 -11.11 5.95
C MET A 292 -1.86 -11.32 4.48
N PHE A 293 -2.82 -11.33 3.55
CA PHE A 293 -2.60 -11.66 2.14
C PHE A 293 -2.82 -10.49 1.18
N VAL A 294 -3.35 -9.36 1.64
CA VAL A 294 -3.70 -8.21 0.79
C VAL A 294 -3.20 -6.94 1.44
N ASN A 295 -1.97 -6.57 1.14
CA ASN A 295 -1.38 -5.28 1.46
C ASN A 295 -1.05 -4.52 0.17
N GLN A 296 -0.64 -3.25 0.30
CA GLN A 296 -0.31 -2.40 -0.84
C GLN A 296 0.75 -3.01 -1.75
N PHE A 297 1.79 -3.65 -1.18
CA PHE A 297 2.85 -4.30 -1.95
C PHE A 297 2.31 -5.45 -2.80
N HIS A 298 1.49 -6.32 -2.21
CA HIS A 298 0.86 -7.45 -2.92
C HIS A 298 -0.08 -6.96 -4.02
N ASN A 299 -0.88 -5.93 -3.74
CA ASN A 299 -1.75 -5.32 -4.74
C ASN A 299 -0.94 -4.76 -5.91
N THR A 300 0.12 -3.99 -5.65
CA THR A 300 1.01 -3.46 -6.69
C THR A 300 1.63 -4.58 -7.54
N LEU A 301 2.04 -5.69 -6.92
CA LEU A 301 2.60 -6.84 -7.62
C LEU A 301 1.55 -7.54 -8.51
N ILE A 302 0.33 -7.70 -8.00
CA ILE A 302 -0.80 -8.30 -8.73
C ILE A 302 -1.22 -7.39 -9.88
N ASP A 303 -1.37 -6.10 -9.64
CA ASP A 303 -1.74 -5.10 -10.64
C ASP A 303 -0.68 -4.96 -11.73
N GLY A 304 0.59 -5.15 -11.37
CA GLY A 304 1.70 -5.24 -12.32
C GLY A 304 1.66 -6.47 -13.23
N SER A 305 0.93 -7.51 -12.87
CA SER A 305 1.00 -8.84 -13.48
C SER A 305 -0.14 -9.13 -14.46
N LEU A 306 0.06 -10.18 -15.27
CA LEU A 306 -0.98 -10.74 -16.17
C LEU A 306 -2.19 -11.30 -15.37
N TRP A 307 -2.11 -11.39 -14.05
CA TRP A 307 -3.23 -11.75 -13.19
C TRP A 307 -4.23 -10.62 -13.02
N HIS A 308 -3.81 -9.36 -13.13
CA HIS A 308 -4.66 -8.18 -12.96
C HIS A 308 -6.02 -8.28 -13.70
N PRO A 309 -6.11 -8.58 -15.00
CA PRO A 309 -7.40 -8.67 -15.68
C PRO A 309 -8.31 -9.80 -15.16
N PHE A 310 -7.75 -10.77 -14.47
CA PHE A 310 -8.48 -11.90 -13.92
C PHE A 310 -8.79 -11.75 -12.43
N SER A 311 -8.06 -10.92 -11.69
CA SER A 311 -8.20 -10.74 -10.26
C SER A 311 -9.64 -10.41 -9.85
N LYS A 312 -10.32 -9.57 -10.62
CA LYS A 312 -11.74 -9.20 -10.42
C LYS A 312 -12.72 -10.38 -10.39
N TYR A 313 -12.39 -11.52 -10.99
CA TYR A 313 -13.25 -12.70 -10.99
C TYR A 313 -13.02 -13.59 -9.76
N PHE A 314 -11.91 -13.42 -9.06
CA PHE A 314 -11.50 -14.24 -7.92
C PHE A 314 -11.52 -13.50 -6.58
N ILE A 315 -11.46 -12.16 -6.61
CA ILE A 315 -11.44 -11.30 -5.41
C ILE A 315 -12.85 -10.76 -5.09
N THR A 316 -13.91 -11.33 -5.65
CA THR A 316 -15.29 -10.84 -5.49
C THR A 316 -15.93 -11.13 -4.13
N ALA A 317 -15.29 -11.86 -3.24
CA ALA A 317 -15.82 -12.13 -1.90
C ALA A 317 -15.19 -11.18 -0.87
N GLY A 318 -15.66 -9.92 -0.82
CA GLY A 318 -15.20 -8.89 0.11
C GLY A 318 -13.88 -8.25 -0.34
N ASP A 319 -13.92 -6.95 -0.62
CA ASP A 319 -12.69 -6.17 -0.80
C ASP A 319 -12.06 -5.96 0.59
N PRO A 320 -10.91 -6.58 0.92
CA PRO A 320 -10.34 -6.49 2.27
C PRO A 320 -10.09 -5.05 2.73
N GLN A 321 -9.88 -4.13 1.79
CA GLN A 321 -9.69 -2.72 2.11
C GLN A 321 -11.01 -2.03 2.44
N ARG A 322 -12.09 -2.36 1.72
CA ARG A 322 -13.45 -1.91 2.07
C ARG A 322 -13.86 -2.42 3.45
N ASP A 323 -13.62 -3.71 3.70
CA ASP A 323 -13.96 -4.35 4.97
C ASP A 323 -13.22 -3.69 6.13
N ARG A 324 -11.95 -3.31 5.95
CA ARG A 324 -11.18 -2.59 6.96
C ARG A 324 -11.71 -1.19 7.24
N VAL A 325 -12.06 -0.43 6.19
CA VAL A 325 -12.67 0.90 6.37
C VAL A 325 -13.98 0.78 7.14
N ASN A 326 -14.84 -0.16 6.75
CA ASN A 326 -16.12 -0.40 7.43
C ASN A 326 -15.94 -0.93 8.86
N CYS A 327 -14.97 -1.82 9.09
CA CYS A 327 -14.60 -2.30 10.41
C CYS A 327 -14.23 -1.12 11.33
N LYS A 328 -13.37 -0.19 10.88
CA LYS A 328 -12.94 0.95 11.68
C LYS A 328 -14.11 1.83 12.11
N PHE A 329 -15.03 2.14 11.21
CA PHE A 329 -16.24 2.88 11.58
C PHE A 329 -17.16 2.09 12.51
N SER A 330 -17.31 0.79 12.31
CA SER A 330 -18.09 -0.07 13.21
C SER A 330 -17.49 -0.13 14.61
N GLU A 331 -16.17 -0.30 14.72
CA GLU A 331 -15.47 -0.33 16.02
C GLU A 331 -15.52 1.02 16.70
N LEU A 332 -15.37 2.14 15.97
CA LEU A 332 -15.50 3.48 16.54
C LEU A 332 -16.87 3.71 17.20
N SER A 333 -17.94 3.14 16.64
CA SER A 333 -19.29 3.25 17.21
C SER A 333 -19.46 2.48 18.53
N ASN A 334 -18.64 1.47 18.79
CA ASN A 334 -18.82 0.51 19.88
C ASN A 334 -17.75 0.66 20.99
N LEU A 335 -16.83 1.64 20.88
CA LEU A 335 -15.69 1.76 21.79
C LEU A 335 -16.12 1.96 23.26
N GLU A 336 -17.09 2.82 23.52
CA GLU A 336 -17.54 3.12 24.88
C GLU A 336 -18.27 1.94 25.55
N GLU A 337 -18.86 1.04 24.76
CA GLU A 337 -19.44 -0.20 25.26
C GLU A 337 -18.38 -1.28 25.50
N SER A 338 -17.27 -1.22 24.73
CA SER A 338 -16.25 -2.26 24.72
C SER A 338 -15.09 -1.99 25.68
N PHE A 339 -14.83 -0.74 26.03
CA PHE A 339 -13.67 -0.33 26.82
C PHE A 339 -14.04 0.64 27.96
N ASN A 340 -13.36 0.48 29.09
CA ASN A 340 -13.50 1.39 30.21
C ASN A 340 -12.73 2.70 29.97
N SER A 341 -13.34 3.83 30.37
CA SER A 341 -12.67 5.14 30.37
C SER A 341 -11.59 5.22 31.47
N PRO A 342 -10.50 5.97 31.27
CA PRO A 342 -10.20 6.73 30.07
C PRO A 342 -9.47 5.90 29.00
N PHE A 343 -9.78 6.11 27.74
CA PHE A 343 -9.04 5.52 26.64
C PHE A 343 -8.66 6.58 25.57
N PHE A 344 -7.59 6.26 24.83
CA PHE A 344 -7.17 6.97 23.64
C PHE A 344 -7.29 6.02 22.46
N VAL A 345 -8.01 6.42 21.43
CA VAL A 345 -8.07 5.66 20.18
C VAL A 345 -7.34 6.38 19.07
N PHE A 346 -6.43 5.65 18.41
CA PHE A 346 -5.75 6.08 17.18
C PHE A 346 -6.35 5.33 15.99
N ALA A 347 -7.07 6.05 15.15
CA ALA A 347 -7.75 5.50 13.97
C ALA A 347 -7.30 6.21 12.71
N HIS A 348 -6.40 5.59 11.94
CA HIS A 348 -6.03 6.05 10.60
C HIS A 348 -6.85 5.29 9.56
N ILE A 349 -7.74 5.97 8.87
CA ILE A 349 -8.68 5.42 7.89
C ILE A 349 -8.18 5.79 6.50
N MET A 350 -7.71 4.80 5.71
CA MET A 350 -7.21 4.96 4.34
C MET A 350 -8.37 5.26 3.36
N SER A 351 -9.08 6.33 3.63
CA SER A 351 -10.19 6.82 2.80
C SER A 351 -10.42 8.30 3.15
N PRO A 352 -10.63 9.17 2.15
CA PRO A 352 -10.88 8.92 0.72
C PRO A 352 -9.66 8.67 -0.18
N HIS A 353 -8.49 8.31 0.37
CA HIS A 353 -7.31 7.91 -0.41
C HIS A 353 -7.66 6.83 -1.47
N PRO A 354 -7.10 6.89 -2.70
CA PRO A 354 -7.26 5.83 -3.69
C PRO A 354 -6.72 4.45 -3.19
N PRO A 355 -7.23 3.33 -3.71
CA PRO A 355 -8.23 3.23 -4.78
C PRO A 355 -9.64 3.63 -4.30
N TYR A 356 -10.46 4.13 -5.22
CA TYR A 356 -11.82 4.53 -4.87
C TYR A 356 -12.74 3.31 -4.81
N LEU A 357 -12.99 2.87 -3.58
CA LEU A 357 -13.67 1.60 -3.27
C LEU A 357 -15.18 1.74 -3.13
N PHE A 358 -15.65 2.96 -2.87
CA PHE A 358 -17.04 3.21 -2.48
C PHE A 358 -17.73 4.17 -3.42
N GLY A 359 -18.94 3.82 -3.84
CA GLY A 359 -19.90 4.78 -4.34
C GLY A 359 -20.51 5.61 -3.20
N PRO A 360 -21.35 6.63 -3.51
CA PRO A 360 -21.86 7.60 -2.53
C PRO A 360 -22.62 6.96 -1.36
N ASN A 361 -23.24 5.79 -1.55
CA ASN A 361 -23.99 5.08 -0.52
C ASN A 361 -23.25 3.83 0.00
N GLY A 362 -21.98 3.66 -0.36
CA GLY A 362 -21.18 2.51 0.05
C GLY A 362 -21.27 1.32 -0.89
N GLU A 363 -21.89 1.47 -2.06
CA GLU A 363 -21.89 0.46 -3.11
C GLU A 363 -20.47 0.21 -3.63
N SER A 364 -20.20 -1.03 -4.06
CA SER A 364 -18.91 -1.36 -4.67
C SER A 364 -18.80 -0.71 -6.04
N LEU A 365 -17.71 0.01 -6.28
CA LEU A 365 -17.44 0.57 -7.60
C LEU A 365 -16.88 -0.50 -8.55
N ASN A 366 -17.02 -0.26 -9.85
CA ASN A 366 -16.42 -1.11 -10.88
C ASN A 366 -14.88 -1.12 -10.74
N PRO A 367 -14.21 -2.24 -11.11
CA PRO A 367 -12.76 -2.34 -11.06
C PRO A 367 -11.99 -1.26 -11.83
N GLU A 368 -12.63 -0.58 -12.78
CA GLU A 368 -12.05 0.56 -13.50
C GLU A 368 -11.72 1.73 -12.59
N PHE A 369 -12.42 1.85 -11.46
CA PHE A 369 -12.17 2.87 -10.44
C PHE A 369 -11.10 2.44 -9.41
N LEU A 370 -10.65 1.20 -9.45
CA LEU A 370 -9.65 0.65 -8.52
C LEU A 370 -8.20 0.90 -8.97
N ALA A 371 -7.99 1.78 -9.94
CA ALA A 371 -6.65 2.13 -10.39
C ALA A 371 -5.86 2.80 -9.25
N ILE A 372 -4.66 2.28 -8.99
CA ILE A 372 -3.69 2.84 -8.05
C ILE A 372 -2.64 3.64 -8.82
N GLY A 373 -2.20 4.77 -8.26
CA GLY A 373 -1.16 5.63 -8.83
C GLY A 373 -1.72 6.86 -9.54
N ALA A 374 -0.88 7.55 -10.33
CA ALA A 374 -1.19 8.86 -10.89
C ALA A 374 -2.50 8.93 -11.69
N ALA A 375 -2.92 7.84 -12.32
CA ALA A 375 -4.20 7.78 -13.05
C ALA A 375 -5.43 7.82 -12.14
N SER A 376 -5.31 7.46 -10.86
CA SER A 376 -6.43 7.53 -9.92
C SER A 376 -6.77 8.96 -9.52
N TRP A 377 -5.78 9.85 -9.45
CA TRP A 377 -5.96 11.26 -9.11
C TRP A 377 -6.78 12.05 -10.13
N ASP A 378 -6.79 11.62 -11.39
CA ASP A 378 -7.61 12.22 -12.44
C ASP A 378 -9.09 11.84 -12.31
N ASN A 379 -9.41 10.82 -11.51
CA ASN A 379 -10.79 10.36 -11.30
C ASN A 379 -11.49 11.16 -10.20
N LYS A 380 -11.81 12.42 -10.48
CA LYS A 380 -12.49 13.32 -9.54
C LYS A 380 -13.85 12.78 -9.06
N SER A 381 -14.60 12.10 -9.92
CA SER A 381 -15.90 11.53 -9.53
C SER A 381 -15.76 10.38 -8.54
N GLY A 382 -14.72 9.53 -8.70
CA GLY A 382 -14.42 8.47 -7.75
C GLY A 382 -14.05 9.01 -6.38
N TYR A 383 -13.23 10.07 -6.34
CA TYR A 383 -12.88 10.78 -5.11
C TYR A 383 -14.13 11.35 -4.39
N VAL A 384 -14.96 12.11 -5.11
CA VAL A 384 -16.17 12.71 -4.55
C VAL A 384 -17.14 11.65 -4.02
N ASN A 385 -17.35 10.57 -4.76
CA ASN A 385 -18.20 9.47 -4.30
C ASN A 385 -17.71 8.89 -2.96
N GLN A 386 -16.41 8.71 -2.85
CA GLN A 386 -15.79 8.18 -1.64
C GLN A 386 -15.88 9.17 -0.47
N VAL A 387 -15.67 10.49 -0.72
CA VAL A 387 -15.88 11.55 0.26
C VAL A 387 -17.34 11.55 0.77
N GLN A 388 -18.32 11.42 -0.12
CA GLN A 388 -19.74 11.36 0.26
C GLN A 388 -20.03 10.18 1.19
N TYR A 389 -19.49 9.01 0.87
CA TYR A 389 -19.63 7.84 1.73
C TYR A 389 -18.98 8.03 3.09
N ILE A 390 -17.75 8.56 3.13
CA ILE A 390 -17.04 8.84 4.38
C ILE A 390 -17.78 9.87 5.23
N ASN A 391 -18.31 10.93 4.63
CA ASN A 391 -19.15 11.92 5.31
C ASN A 391 -20.37 11.28 5.98
N LYS A 392 -21.04 10.39 5.25
CA LYS A 392 -22.16 9.61 5.79
C LYS A 392 -21.72 8.76 6.99
N LYS A 393 -20.57 8.09 6.89
CA LYS A 393 -20.01 7.30 7.99
C LYS A 393 -19.64 8.15 9.21
N ILE A 394 -19.06 9.31 9.02
CA ILE A 394 -18.78 10.24 10.12
C ILE A 394 -20.06 10.66 10.81
N ILE A 395 -21.08 11.02 10.05
CA ILE A 395 -22.39 11.43 10.61
C ILE A 395 -23.02 10.27 11.40
N GLU A 396 -23.00 9.06 10.85
CA GLU A 396 -23.57 7.87 11.48
C GLU A 396 -22.80 7.44 12.75
N THR A 397 -21.47 7.63 12.78
CA THR A 397 -20.58 7.10 13.81
C THR A 397 -20.20 8.15 14.84
N VAL A 398 -19.63 9.26 14.37
CA VAL A 398 -19.05 10.32 15.23
C VAL A 398 -20.13 11.26 15.77
N LEU A 399 -21.22 11.45 15.03
CA LEU A 399 -22.33 12.32 15.41
C LEU A 399 -23.54 11.55 15.96
N ALA A 400 -23.48 10.24 16.08
CA ALA A 400 -24.50 9.46 16.79
C ALA A 400 -24.54 9.88 18.28
N ASP A 401 -25.73 9.81 18.89
CA ASP A 401 -25.95 10.30 20.27
C ASP A 401 -25.16 9.52 21.36
N VAL A 402 -24.41 8.50 20.97
CA VAL A 402 -23.60 7.65 21.85
C VAL A 402 -22.44 8.41 22.52
N TRP A 403 -21.97 9.54 21.95
CA TRP A 403 -20.82 10.30 22.45
C TRP A 403 -21.19 11.45 23.40
N HIS A 404 -22.37 11.40 24.02
CA HIS A 404 -22.94 12.48 24.86
C HIS A 404 -22.91 12.21 26.36
N THR A 405 -22.12 11.25 26.84
CA THR A 405 -21.88 11.04 28.25
C THR A 405 -20.46 11.45 28.62
#